data_b6dfc79deb4cb568925017acb854ee5e
#
_entry.id   b6dfc79deb4cb568925017acb854ee5e
#
_cell.length_a   1.000
_cell.length_b   1.000
_cell.length_c   1.000
_cell.angle_alpha   90.00
_cell.angle_beta   90.00
_cell.angle_gamma   90.00
#
_symmetry.space_group_name_H-M   'P 1'
#
loop_
_entity.id
_entity.type
_entity.pdbx_description
1 polymer ?
#
loop_
_entity_poly.entity_id
_entity_poly.type
_entity_poly.pdbx_seq_one_letter_code
_entity_poly.pdbx_strand_id
1 'polypeptide(L)'
;MLRGDWRKSGWQGASLVAITYVYFLIFAQFAFLKRLASLGVAGTHLTTVMAAMAAGGILLSLITPRVRIWPSPNLRLRIGLCASGAAAFLSLLPLGPAASIAVSFLIGSGLGLLTVTLVTHLRRWTGNRFPLLIVGLGTGVGYLVCNLPPFFAASAEAQAATAGLLCLAGVCVTLWPASITQEDAEISPQPAVPFLRVLACFAALVWLDSAAFFIIQNTPALKAGTWQGSLHLGINGLLHLGAALASVWFLRRRGLSFVISASFLVLGLACLLLLDPHRVALASIFYPIGVSLYSVALVAYPALLGPATSTAERGRQAGWLYAVAGWSGSAMGIGMGQNLGYVPPLFVLVAGAVILSPWLFNFLLQRKRELALTVAMLLAAFYLDRIPLAARVSPPLSQVERGRRVYISEGCINCHTQFVRPNSPDVLMWGPTEPLQELRQERPLLIGNRRQGPDLAEVGGRRSTVWLKAHFYDPPEVSGASIMPSYAFLFRDERGDDLVSYLESLHGSDTPQHLISEGNWHPSSSAIATANAHDGERDFQRHCATCHEAGGRTRWEAHFKRLPPDLSVGPYFHLALSDDNAQRRDRLAHIVKFGIPGTDMPGHEYLSDNEIASISLWLSQTIAQSSQKP
;
A
#
# COMPACT_ATOMS: atom_id res chain seq x y z
N MET A 1 3.53 -45.82 -33.32
CA MET A 1 2.52 -44.75 -33.47
C MET A 1 2.12 -44.01 -32.18
N LEU A 2 2.48 -44.45 -30.96
CA LEU A 2 2.03 -43.85 -29.69
C LEU A 2 2.95 -42.75 -29.09
N ARG A 3 4.11 -42.46 -29.67
CA ARG A 3 5.05 -41.44 -29.13
C ARG A 3 4.83 -40.00 -29.64
N GLY A 4 4.03 -39.82 -30.71
CA GLY A 4 3.84 -38.48 -31.31
C GLY A 4 2.70 -37.66 -30.72
N ASP A 5 1.61 -38.28 -30.29
CA ASP A 5 0.36 -37.58 -29.96
C ASP A 5 0.35 -36.91 -28.59
N TRP A 6 0.99 -37.51 -27.58
CA TRP A 6 1.03 -36.90 -26.26
C TRP A 6 1.88 -35.63 -26.21
N ARG A 7 2.95 -35.55 -27.02
CA ARG A 7 3.83 -34.36 -27.07
C ARG A 7 3.09 -33.14 -27.61
N LYS A 8 2.25 -33.33 -28.66
CA LYS A 8 1.49 -32.21 -29.28
C LYS A 8 0.42 -31.68 -28.34
N SER A 9 -0.38 -32.57 -27.77
CA SER A 9 -1.46 -32.21 -26.84
C SER A 9 -0.92 -31.63 -25.52
N GLY A 10 0.08 -32.28 -24.94
CA GLY A 10 0.70 -31.80 -23.73
C GLY A 10 1.28 -30.40 -23.88
N TRP A 11 1.89 -30.09 -25.00
CA TRP A 11 2.43 -28.77 -25.32
C TRP A 11 1.33 -27.71 -25.37
N GLN A 12 0.19 -28.01 -26.02
CA GLN A 12 -0.96 -27.10 -26.06
C GLN A 12 -1.45 -26.73 -24.66
N GLY A 13 -1.66 -27.73 -23.79
CA GLY A 13 -2.12 -27.51 -22.42
C GLY A 13 -1.13 -26.68 -21.60
N ALA A 14 0.16 -27.01 -21.65
CA ALA A 14 1.20 -26.26 -20.94
C ALA A 14 1.27 -24.81 -21.42
N SER A 15 1.25 -24.58 -22.75
CA SER A 15 1.30 -23.23 -23.32
C SER A 15 0.08 -22.40 -22.95
N LEU A 16 -1.14 -22.95 -23.04
CA LEU A 16 -2.35 -22.22 -22.70
C LEU A 16 -2.41 -21.85 -21.21
N VAL A 17 -2.00 -22.76 -20.33
CA VAL A 17 -1.89 -22.47 -18.88
C VAL A 17 -0.84 -21.39 -18.64
N ALA A 18 0.35 -21.49 -19.23
CA ALA A 18 1.41 -20.50 -19.07
C ALA A 18 0.99 -19.11 -19.58
N ILE A 19 0.39 -19.03 -20.77
CA ILE A 19 -0.10 -17.77 -21.36
C ILE A 19 -1.15 -17.13 -20.43
N THR A 20 -2.06 -17.92 -19.88
CA THR A 20 -3.09 -17.43 -18.96
C THR A 20 -2.46 -16.84 -17.70
N TYR A 21 -1.46 -17.50 -17.10
CA TYR A 21 -0.73 -16.98 -15.95
C TYR A 21 0.06 -15.71 -16.26
N VAL A 22 0.78 -15.69 -17.37
CA VAL A 22 1.57 -14.50 -17.77
C VAL A 22 0.64 -13.31 -18.02
N TYR A 23 -0.46 -13.53 -18.75
CA TYR A 23 -1.44 -12.47 -19.00
C TYR A 23 -2.02 -11.91 -17.69
N PHE A 24 -2.43 -12.79 -16.77
CA PHE A 24 -3.01 -12.39 -15.50
C PHE A 24 -2.00 -11.64 -14.63
N LEU A 25 -0.83 -12.23 -14.39
CA LEU A 25 0.15 -11.68 -13.46
C LEU A 25 0.82 -10.42 -14.00
N ILE A 26 1.38 -10.49 -15.22
CA ILE A 26 2.20 -9.37 -15.74
C ILE A 26 1.32 -8.25 -16.31
N PHE A 27 0.25 -8.59 -17.01
CA PHE A 27 -0.57 -7.56 -17.63
C PHE A 27 -1.70 -7.08 -16.70
N ALA A 28 -2.62 -7.97 -16.32
CA ALA A 28 -3.81 -7.54 -15.58
C ALA A 28 -3.51 -6.97 -14.20
N GLN A 29 -2.54 -7.55 -13.48
CA GLN A 29 -2.17 -7.12 -12.13
C GLN A 29 -1.06 -6.06 -12.08
N PHE A 30 -0.20 -5.96 -13.10
CA PHE A 30 0.92 -5.02 -13.10
C PHE A 30 0.84 -3.96 -14.19
N ALA A 31 1.02 -4.36 -15.46
CA ALA A 31 1.22 -3.41 -16.55
C ALA A 31 0.02 -2.49 -16.74
N PHE A 32 -1.20 -3.04 -16.70
CA PHE A 32 -2.42 -2.26 -16.86
C PHE A 32 -2.59 -1.21 -15.76
N LEU A 33 -2.43 -1.61 -14.48
CA LEU A 33 -2.55 -0.68 -13.36
C LEU A 33 -1.43 0.38 -13.35
N LYS A 34 -0.19 -0.02 -13.68
CA LYS A 34 0.93 0.90 -13.79
C LYS A 34 0.72 1.92 -14.91
N ARG A 35 0.14 1.47 -16.04
CA ARG A 35 -0.19 2.37 -17.14
C ARG A 35 -1.31 3.34 -16.77
N LEU A 36 -2.35 2.90 -16.09
CA LEU A 36 -3.40 3.78 -15.59
C LEU A 36 -2.83 4.84 -14.63
N ALA A 37 -1.92 4.43 -13.75
CA ALA A 37 -1.25 5.36 -12.86
C ALA A 37 -0.43 6.42 -13.63
N SER A 38 0.26 6.03 -14.72
CA SER A 38 0.99 6.98 -15.58
C SER A 38 0.07 7.94 -16.35
N LEU A 39 -1.20 7.58 -16.55
CA LEU A 39 -2.25 8.43 -17.13
C LEU A 39 -3.00 9.29 -16.07
N GLY A 40 -2.54 9.28 -14.82
CA GLY A 40 -3.13 10.05 -13.72
C GLY A 40 -4.39 9.44 -13.12
N VAL A 41 -4.71 8.18 -13.42
CA VAL A 41 -5.85 7.47 -12.81
C VAL A 41 -5.50 7.05 -11.39
N ALA A 42 -6.17 7.64 -10.40
CA ALA A 42 -5.92 7.39 -8.97
C ALA A 42 -7.22 7.45 -8.15
N GLY A 43 -7.15 7.16 -6.87
CA GLY A 43 -8.24 7.29 -5.92
C GLY A 43 -9.49 6.47 -6.28
N THR A 44 -10.67 7.07 -6.16
CA THR A 44 -11.97 6.42 -6.41
C THR A 44 -12.11 5.91 -7.84
N HIS A 45 -11.50 6.59 -8.82
CA HIS A 45 -11.55 6.14 -10.20
C HIS A 45 -10.77 4.84 -10.41
N LEU A 46 -9.59 4.69 -9.81
CA LEU A 46 -8.83 3.42 -9.84
C LEU A 46 -9.63 2.29 -9.19
N THR A 47 -10.29 2.55 -8.06
CA THR A 47 -11.16 1.57 -7.40
C THR A 47 -12.31 1.13 -8.32
N THR A 48 -12.94 2.07 -9.03
CA THR A 48 -14.01 1.77 -10.00
C THR A 48 -13.51 0.89 -11.16
N VAL A 49 -12.32 1.19 -11.69
CA VAL A 49 -11.67 0.41 -12.75
C VAL A 49 -11.38 -1.03 -12.27
N MET A 50 -10.84 -1.19 -11.07
CA MET A 50 -10.58 -2.52 -10.49
C MET A 50 -11.88 -3.29 -10.21
N ALA A 51 -12.93 -2.60 -9.74
CA ALA A 51 -14.25 -3.19 -9.53
C ALA A 51 -14.88 -3.66 -10.86
N ALA A 52 -14.72 -2.90 -11.94
CA ALA A 52 -15.17 -3.29 -13.28
C ALA A 52 -14.48 -4.56 -13.77
N MET A 53 -13.16 -4.68 -13.55
CA MET A 53 -12.40 -5.91 -13.88
C MET A 53 -12.95 -7.11 -13.11
N ALA A 54 -13.12 -6.97 -11.80
CA ALA A 54 -13.66 -8.04 -10.95
C ALA A 54 -15.09 -8.42 -11.37
N ALA A 55 -15.95 -7.43 -11.64
CA ALA A 55 -17.32 -7.66 -12.09
C ALA A 55 -17.38 -8.42 -13.40
N GLY A 56 -16.58 -8.04 -14.42
CA GLY A 56 -16.46 -8.76 -15.69
C GLY A 56 -15.99 -10.19 -15.49
N GLY A 57 -14.97 -10.39 -14.65
CA GLY A 57 -14.41 -11.69 -14.34
C GLY A 57 -15.40 -12.62 -13.62
N ILE A 58 -16.08 -12.13 -12.59
CA ILE A 58 -17.11 -12.87 -11.86
C ILE A 58 -18.26 -13.23 -12.78
N LEU A 59 -18.79 -12.26 -13.51
CA LEU A 59 -19.93 -12.43 -14.40
C LEU A 59 -19.65 -13.51 -15.46
N LEU A 60 -18.53 -13.40 -16.19
CA LEU A 60 -18.18 -14.35 -17.24
C LEU A 60 -17.78 -15.72 -16.66
N SER A 61 -17.19 -15.78 -15.48
CA SER A 61 -16.94 -17.06 -14.80
C SER A 61 -18.25 -17.82 -14.51
N LEU A 62 -19.28 -17.12 -14.04
CA LEU A 62 -20.58 -17.74 -13.73
C LEU A 62 -21.44 -18.04 -14.96
N ILE A 63 -21.34 -17.21 -15.98
CA ILE A 63 -22.15 -17.35 -17.23
C ILE A 63 -21.57 -18.43 -18.15
N THR A 64 -20.25 -18.52 -18.30
CA THR A 64 -19.57 -19.42 -19.24
C THR A 64 -20.08 -20.85 -19.23
N PRO A 65 -20.35 -21.50 -18.08
CA PRO A 65 -20.89 -22.86 -18.05
C PRO A 65 -22.35 -22.98 -18.49
N ARG A 66 -23.10 -21.86 -18.47
CA ARG A 66 -24.55 -21.82 -18.70
C ARG A 66 -24.93 -21.43 -20.11
N VAL A 67 -24.04 -20.71 -20.80
CA VAL A 67 -24.34 -20.16 -22.15
C VAL A 67 -24.08 -21.22 -23.20
N ARG A 68 -25.14 -21.59 -23.96
CA ARG A 68 -25.08 -22.53 -25.08
C ARG A 68 -24.73 -21.86 -26.42
N ILE A 69 -24.58 -20.55 -26.48
CA ILE A 69 -24.39 -19.76 -27.70
C ILE A 69 -23.10 -20.16 -28.44
N TRP A 70 -22.07 -20.58 -27.67
CA TRP A 70 -20.80 -21.03 -28.26
C TRP A 70 -20.52 -22.50 -27.87
N PRO A 71 -21.09 -23.46 -28.60
CA PRO A 71 -21.02 -24.87 -28.21
C PRO A 71 -19.60 -25.45 -28.25
N SER A 72 -18.72 -24.92 -29.09
CA SER A 72 -17.35 -25.42 -29.25
C SER A 72 -16.41 -24.86 -28.17
N PRO A 73 -15.75 -25.72 -27.35
CA PRO A 73 -14.73 -25.28 -26.39
C PRO A 73 -13.59 -24.49 -27.03
N ASN A 74 -13.19 -24.88 -28.26
CA ASN A 74 -12.14 -24.16 -28.99
C ASN A 74 -12.56 -22.73 -29.34
N LEU A 75 -13.81 -22.53 -29.77
CA LEU A 75 -14.31 -21.20 -30.09
C LEU A 75 -14.38 -20.31 -28.84
N ARG A 76 -14.90 -20.84 -27.73
CA ARG A 76 -14.93 -20.11 -26.43
C ARG A 76 -13.54 -19.70 -25.99
N LEU A 77 -12.57 -20.62 -26.10
CA LEU A 77 -11.18 -20.34 -25.71
C LEU A 77 -10.56 -19.26 -26.60
N ARG A 78 -10.79 -19.33 -27.93
CA ARG A 78 -10.33 -18.29 -28.87
C ARG A 78 -10.95 -16.94 -28.60
N ILE A 79 -12.26 -16.87 -28.32
CA ILE A 79 -12.94 -15.62 -27.99
C ILE A 79 -12.34 -15.04 -26.70
N GLY A 80 -12.11 -15.85 -25.66
CA GLY A 80 -11.46 -15.42 -24.43
C GLY A 80 -10.04 -14.86 -24.66
N LEU A 81 -9.24 -15.56 -25.47
CA LEU A 81 -7.89 -15.11 -25.86
C LEU A 81 -7.92 -13.83 -26.69
N CYS A 82 -8.83 -13.75 -27.68
CA CYS A 82 -8.99 -12.54 -28.49
C CYS A 82 -9.45 -11.34 -27.66
N ALA A 83 -10.42 -11.53 -26.76
CA ALA A 83 -10.89 -10.47 -25.86
C ALA A 83 -9.77 -10.00 -24.94
N SER A 84 -9.01 -10.93 -24.36
CA SER A 84 -7.85 -10.62 -23.51
C SER A 84 -6.76 -9.90 -24.31
N GLY A 85 -6.42 -10.39 -25.50
CA GLY A 85 -5.42 -9.75 -26.37
C GLY A 85 -5.86 -8.35 -26.83
N ALA A 86 -7.13 -8.21 -27.24
CA ALA A 86 -7.70 -6.91 -27.60
C ALA A 86 -7.62 -5.91 -26.44
N ALA A 87 -7.95 -6.34 -25.21
CA ALA A 87 -7.84 -5.49 -24.03
C ALA A 87 -6.39 -5.06 -23.76
N ALA A 88 -5.41 -5.96 -23.96
CA ALA A 88 -4.00 -5.63 -23.82
C ALA A 88 -3.55 -4.59 -24.86
N PHE A 89 -3.92 -4.73 -26.12
CA PHE A 89 -3.60 -3.74 -27.15
C PHE A 89 -4.36 -2.43 -26.98
N LEU A 90 -5.65 -2.45 -26.61
CA LEU A 90 -6.41 -1.24 -26.31
C LEU A 90 -5.81 -0.45 -25.14
N SER A 91 -5.21 -1.12 -24.18
CA SER A 91 -4.54 -0.46 -23.05
C SER A 91 -3.31 0.37 -23.48
N LEU A 92 -2.77 0.17 -24.67
CA LEU A 92 -1.66 0.96 -25.22
C LEU A 92 -2.11 2.36 -25.69
N LEU A 93 -3.41 2.54 -25.91
CA LEU A 93 -3.98 3.83 -26.29
C LEU A 93 -4.09 4.76 -25.06
N PRO A 94 -4.17 6.08 -25.25
CA PRO A 94 -4.47 7.01 -24.17
C PRO A 94 -5.94 6.83 -23.74
N LEU A 95 -6.14 6.15 -22.60
CA LEU A 95 -7.48 5.82 -22.11
C LEU A 95 -8.05 6.97 -21.28
N GLY A 96 -9.18 7.51 -21.71
CA GLY A 96 -10.02 8.36 -20.87
C GLY A 96 -10.76 7.55 -19.79
N PRO A 97 -11.45 8.21 -18.84
CA PRO A 97 -12.10 7.56 -17.70
C PRO A 97 -13.06 6.43 -18.09
N ALA A 98 -13.97 6.66 -19.02
CA ALA A 98 -14.94 5.65 -19.47
C ALA A 98 -14.25 4.49 -20.20
N ALA A 99 -13.24 4.78 -21.05
CA ALA A 99 -12.50 3.77 -21.79
C ALA A 99 -11.67 2.88 -20.84
N SER A 100 -11.09 3.43 -19.79
CA SER A 100 -10.35 2.64 -18.79
C SER A 100 -11.26 1.64 -18.05
N ILE A 101 -12.49 2.02 -17.72
CA ILE A 101 -13.50 1.13 -17.13
C ILE A 101 -13.90 0.03 -18.13
N ALA A 102 -14.16 0.40 -19.38
CA ALA A 102 -14.55 -0.56 -20.41
C ALA A 102 -13.44 -1.58 -20.71
N VAL A 103 -12.19 -1.13 -20.85
CA VAL A 103 -11.03 -2.02 -21.07
C VAL A 103 -10.83 -2.92 -19.85
N SER A 104 -10.97 -2.39 -18.64
CA SER A 104 -10.86 -3.17 -17.42
C SER A 104 -11.93 -4.26 -17.33
N PHE A 105 -13.19 -3.94 -17.64
CA PHE A 105 -14.27 -4.92 -17.74
C PHE A 105 -13.98 -5.98 -18.79
N LEU A 106 -13.41 -5.59 -19.94
CA LEU A 106 -13.00 -6.52 -21.00
C LEU A 106 -11.87 -7.46 -20.54
N ILE A 107 -10.87 -6.96 -19.79
CA ILE A 107 -9.82 -7.79 -19.19
C ILE A 107 -10.45 -8.87 -18.30
N GLY A 108 -11.31 -8.48 -17.37
CA GLY A 108 -11.99 -9.41 -16.49
C GLY A 108 -12.84 -10.43 -17.24
N SER A 109 -13.64 -9.96 -18.20
CA SER A 109 -14.51 -10.79 -19.03
C SER A 109 -13.71 -11.81 -19.86
N GLY A 110 -12.63 -11.36 -20.50
CA GLY A 110 -11.73 -12.24 -21.26
C GLY A 110 -11.11 -13.32 -20.40
N LEU A 111 -10.57 -12.94 -19.22
CA LEU A 111 -10.00 -13.89 -18.26
C LEU A 111 -11.05 -14.85 -17.68
N GLY A 112 -12.24 -14.38 -17.33
CA GLY A 112 -13.31 -15.24 -16.82
C GLY A 112 -13.73 -16.30 -17.81
N LEU A 113 -13.94 -15.91 -19.07
CA LEU A 113 -14.27 -16.84 -20.17
C LEU A 113 -13.12 -17.82 -20.47
N LEU A 114 -11.89 -17.31 -20.56
CA LEU A 114 -10.67 -18.06 -20.85
C LEU A 114 -10.40 -19.13 -19.78
N THR A 115 -10.32 -18.70 -18.51
CA THR A 115 -9.95 -19.60 -17.40
C THR A 115 -10.99 -20.70 -17.19
N VAL A 116 -12.28 -20.34 -17.12
CA VAL A 116 -13.34 -21.33 -16.90
C VAL A 116 -13.43 -22.33 -18.08
N THR A 117 -13.28 -21.85 -19.32
CA THR A 117 -13.26 -22.74 -20.50
C THR A 117 -12.06 -23.68 -20.46
N LEU A 118 -10.86 -23.14 -20.18
CA LEU A 118 -9.62 -23.91 -20.14
C LEU A 118 -9.68 -25.04 -19.08
N VAL A 119 -10.06 -24.70 -17.84
CA VAL A 119 -10.06 -25.68 -16.74
C VAL A 119 -11.21 -26.68 -16.84
N THR A 120 -12.36 -26.31 -17.42
CA THR A 120 -13.48 -27.22 -17.65
C THR A 120 -13.12 -28.33 -18.62
N HIS A 121 -12.41 -27.95 -19.69
CA HIS A 121 -12.03 -28.85 -20.80
C HIS A 121 -10.53 -29.21 -20.77
N LEU A 122 -9.90 -29.17 -19.60
CA LEU A 122 -8.44 -29.25 -19.43
C LEU A 122 -7.84 -30.50 -20.07
N ARG A 123 -8.49 -31.66 -19.96
CA ARG A 123 -8.06 -32.93 -20.57
C ARG A 123 -7.91 -32.84 -22.08
N ARG A 124 -8.76 -32.07 -22.76
CA ARG A 124 -8.70 -31.84 -24.19
C ARG A 124 -7.35 -31.27 -24.64
N TRP A 125 -6.76 -30.43 -23.80
CA TRP A 125 -5.50 -29.72 -24.09
C TRP A 125 -4.28 -30.45 -23.55
N THR A 126 -4.42 -31.14 -22.39
CA THR A 126 -3.31 -31.81 -21.71
C THR A 126 -3.13 -33.27 -22.09
N GLY A 127 -4.14 -33.86 -22.74
CA GLY A 127 -4.15 -35.28 -23.04
C GLY A 127 -4.40 -36.17 -21.83
N ASN A 128 -4.47 -37.49 -22.03
CA ASN A 128 -4.82 -38.42 -20.94
C ASN A 128 -3.60 -39.02 -20.22
N ARG A 129 -2.38 -38.96 -20.79
CA ARG A 129 -1.25 -39.71 -20.26
C ARG A 129 -0.64 -39.08 -19.02
N PHE A 130 -0.42 -37.75 -18.99
CA PHE A 130 0.24 -37.03 -17.89
C PHE A 130 -0.40 -35.66 -17.63
N PRO A 131 -1.75 -35.54 -17.52
CA PRO A 131 -2.43 -34.25 -17.47
C PRO A 131 -1.98 -33.36 -16.31
N LEU A 132 -1.77 -33.90 -15.11
CA LEU A 132 -1.27 -33.15 -13.95
C LEU A 132 0.14 -32.61 -14.18
N LEU A 133 1.04 -33.38 -14.84
CA LEU A 133 2.38 -32.91 -15.14
C LEU A 133 2.36 -31.72 -16.11
N ILE A 134 1.48 -31.78 -17.12
CA ILE A 134 1.30 -30.71 -18.09
C ILE A 134 0.81 -29.43 -17.42
N VAL A 135 -0.16 -29.55 -16.48
CA VAL A 135 -0.64 -28.40 -15.69
C VAL A 135 0.49 -27.83 -14.81
N GLY A 136 1.24 -28.69 -14.13
CA GLY A 136 2.38 -28.26 -13.31
C GLY A 136 3.45 -27.54 -14.13
N LEU A 137 3.80 -28.08 -15.30
CA LEU A 137 4.74 -27.44 -16.24
C LEU A 137 4.20 -26.09 -16.73
N GLY A 138 2.93 -26.03 -17.17
CA GLY A 138 2.33 -24.78 -17.63
C GLY A 138 2.28 -23.71 -16.55
N THR A 139 1.88 -24.08 -15.33
CA THR A 139 1.86 -23.17 -14.18
C THR A 139 3.28 -22.71 -13.82
N GLY A 140 4.22 -23.65 -13.68
CA GLY A 140 5.60 -23.34 -13.31
C GLY A 140 6.31 -22.48 -14.36
N VAL A 141 6.14 -22.79 -15.65
CA VAL A 141 6.70 -21.99 -16.76
C VAL A 141 6.05 -20.60 -16.79
N GLY A 142 4.74 -20.49 -16.56
CA GLY A 142 4.06 -19.21 -16.48
C GLY A 142 4.66 -18.30 -15.41
N TYR A 143 4.84 -18.80 -14.18
CA TYR A 143 5.51 -18.07 -13.10
C TYR A 143 6.98 -17.79 -13.42
N LEU A 144 7.73 -18.74 -13.98
CA LEU A 144 9.12 -18.53 -14.36
C LEU A 144 9.26 -17.38 -15.36
N VAL A 145 8.43 -17.35 -16.41
CA VAL A 145 8.42 -16.28 -17.42
C VAL A 145 8.10 -14.93 -16.78
N CYS A 146 7.13 -14.87 -15.86
CA CYS A 146 6.80 -13.65 -15.12
C CYS A 146 7.98 -13.11 -14.30
N ASN A 147 8.90 -13.98 -13.86
CA ASN A 147 10.06 -13.63 -13.06
C ASN A 147 11.36 -13.46 -13.87
N LEU A 148 11.31 -13.54 -15.19
CA LEU A 148 12.48 -13.24 -16.02
C LEU A 148 12.82 -11.74 -15.89
N PRO A 149 14.05 -11.37 -15.51
CA PRO A 149 14.41 -9.98 -15.25
C PRO A 149 14.11 -9.02 -16.41
N PRO A 150 14.43 -9.36 -17.69
CA PRO A 150 14.11 -8.47 -18.81
C PRO A 150 12.60 -8.25 -19.00
N PHE A 151 11.78 -9.24 -18.65
CA PHE A 151 10.33 -9.17 -18.79
C PHE A 151 9.66 -8.47 -17.61
N PHE A 152 10.08 -8.80 -16.38
CA PHE A 152 9.56 -8.18 -15.17
C PHE A 152 9.90 -6.68 -15.08
N ALA A 153 11.11 -6.30 -15.50
CA ALA A 153 11.58 -4.92 -15.48
C ALA A 153 11.18 -4.10 -16.72
N ALA A 154 10.51 -4.71 -17.71
CA ALA A 154 10.07 -4.03 -18.92
C ALA A 154 9.08 -2.90 -18.62
N SER A 155 8.95 -1.96 -19.56
CA SER A 155 7.93 -0.91 -19.47
C SER A 155 6.50 -1.51 -19.49
N ALA A 156 5.54 -0.78 -18.93
CA ALA A 156 4.14 -1.23 -18.91
C ALA A 156 3.60 -1.46 -20.33
N GLU A 157 4.03 -0.64 -21.29
CA GLU A 157 3.68 -0.78 -22.70
C GLU A 157 4.25 -2.08 -23.30
N ALA A 158 5.53 -2.36 -23.05
CA ALA A 158 6.17 -3.59 -23.54
C ALA A 158 5.53 -4.85 -22.93
N GLN A 159 5.21 -4.80 -21.65
CA GLN A 159 4.49 -5.90 -20.98
C GLN A 159 3.09 -6.08 -21.54
N ALA A 160 2.34 -5.01 -21.78
CA ALA A 160 1.00 -5.07 -22.39
C ALA A 160 1.05 -5.61 -23.83
N ALA A 161 1.97 -5.10 -24.66
CA ALA A 161 2.16 -5.58 -26.02
C ALA A 161 2.52 -7.07 -26.06
N THR A 162 3.45 -7.50 -25.19
CA THR A 162 3.86 -8.91 -25.11
C THR A 162 2.70 -9.80 -24.64
N ALA A 163 1.89 -9.37 -23.68
CA ALA A 163 0.71 -10.10 -23.23
C ALA A 163 -0.33 -10.25 -24.36
N GLY A 164 -0.54 -9.19 -25.16
CA GLY A 164 -1.39 -9.25 -26.34
C GLY A 164 -0.88 -10.24 -27.39
N LEU A 165 0.43 -10.22 -27.69
CA LEU A 165 1.07 -11.16 -28.62
C LEU A 165 1.00 -12.60 -28.10
N LEU A 166 1.18 -12.84 -26.81
CA LEU A 166 1.02 -14.16 -26.21
C LEU A 166 -0.42 -14.66 -26.33
N CYS A 167 -1.43 -13.81 -26.19
CA CYS A 167 -2.81 -14.19 -26.45
C CYS A 167 -3.03 -14.59 -27.92
N LEU A 168 -2.46 -13.87 -28.87
CA LEU A 168 -2.50 -14.26 -30.32
C LEU A 168 -1.80 -15.59 -30.55
N ALA A 169 -0.62 -15.80 -29.96
CA ALA A 169 0.07 -17.09 -29.98
C ALA A 169 -0.82 -18.21 -29.39
N GLY A 170 -1.54 -17.93 -28.30
CA GLY A 170 -2.52 -18.84 -27.73
C GLY A 170 -3.64 -19.20 -28.70
N VAL A 171 -4.16 -18.23 -29.46
CA VAL A 171 -5.13 -18.51 -30.54
C VAL A 171 -4.51 -19.46 -31.58
N CYS A 172 -3.29 -19.21 -32.04
CA CYS A 172 -2.58 -20.09 -32.99
C CYS A 172 -2.43 -21.51 -32.41
N VAL A 173 -2.09 -21.66 -31.13
CA VAL A 173 -1.99 -22.96 -30.43
C VAL A 173 -3.33 -23.71 -30.49
N THR A 174 -4.47 -23.02 -30.41
CA THR A 174 -5.80 -23.67 -30.51
C THR A 174 -6.22 -24.05 -31.92
N LEU A 175 -5.49 -23.63 -32.97
CA LEU A 175 -5.78 -24.02 -34.36
C LEU A 175 -5.36 -25.46 -34.65
N TRP A 176 -4.39 -25.98 -33.89
CA TRP A 176 -4.02 -27.39 -34.05
C TRP A 176 -5.08 -28.32 -33.46
N PRO A 177 -5.33 -29.46 -34.09
CA PRO A 177 -6.33 -30.41 -33.64
C PRO A 177 -5.99 -30.91 -32.24
N ALA A 178 -6.98 -30.88 -31.35
CA ALA A 178 -6.85 -31.49 -30.03
C ALA A 178 -6.77 -33.02 -30.17
N SER A 179 -5.92 -33.67 -29.39
CA SER A 179 -5.70 -35.11 -29.50
C SER A 179 -6.81 -35.98 -28.94
N ILE A 180 -7.82 -35.40 -28.28
CA ILE A 180 -8.92 -36.12 -27.65
C ILE A 180 -10.25 -35.49 -28.05
N THR A 181 -11.07 -36.28 -28.73
CA THR A 181 -12.43 -35.92 -29.12
C THR A 181 -13.49 -36.34 -28.08
N GLN A 182 -13.19 -37.31 -27.24
CA GLN A 182 -14.08 -37.81 -26.19
C GLN A 182 -13.50 -37.52 -24.79
N GLU A 183 -14.22 -36.71 -23.99
CA GLU A 183 -13.80 -36.27 -22.65
C GLU A 183 -14.28 -37.23 -21.53
N ASP A 184 -14.98 -38.31 -21.85
CA ASP A 184 -15.69 -39.17 -20.89
C ASP A 184 -14.88 -40.41 -20.44
N ALA A 185 -13.56 -40.30 -20.30
CA ALA A 185 -12.79 -41.35 -19.64
C ALA A 185 -13.08 -41.40 -18.15
N GLU A 186 -13.55 -42.55 -17.65
CA GLU A 186 -13.81 -42.83 -16.26
C GLU A 186 -12.64 -42.41 -15.36
N ILE A 187 -12.93 -41.53 -14.43
CA ILE A 187 -12.00 -41.15 -13.36
C ILE A 187 -12.15 -42.19 -12.25
N SER A 188 -11.05 -42.85 -11.86
CA SER A 188 -11.03 -43.64 -10.62
C SER A 188 -11.55 -42.76 -9.48
N PRO A 189 -12.55 -43.21 -8.71
CA PRO A 189 -13.13 -42.44 -7.64
C PRO A 189 -12.07 -42.21 -6.54
N GLN A 190 -11.48 -41.04 -6.52
CA GLN A 190 -10.77 -40.58 -5.33
C GLN A 190 -11.81 -40.20 -4.27
N PRO A 191 -11.52 -40.36 -2.98
CA PRO A 191 -12.44 -39.93 -1.92
C PRO A 191 -12.82 -38.48 -2.15
N ALA A 192 -14.09 -38.24 -2.49
CA ALA A 192 -14.59 -36.95 -2.91
C ALA A 192 -14.63 -35.99 -1.74
N VAL A 193 -13.78 -34.96 -1.76
CA VAL A 193 -13.89 -33.82 -0.85
C VAL A 193 -15.10 -32.98 -1.29
N PRO A 194 -16.03 -32.62 -0.39
CA PRO A 194 -17.17 -31.80 -0.77
C PRO A 194 -16.76 -30.50 -1.45
N PHE A 195 -17.43 -30.16 -2.56
CA PHE A 195 -17.07 -29.00 -3.38
C PHE A 195 -17.05 -27.68 -2.57
N LEU A 196 -18.05 -27.46 -1.71
CA LEU A 196 -18.13 -26.24 -0.90
C LEU A 196 -16.90 -26.04 0.00
N ARG A 197 -16.38 -27.15 0.52
CA ARG A 197 -15.17 -27.13 1.33
C ARG A 197 -13.93 -26.77 0.49
N VAL A 198 -13.78 -27.37 -0.68
CA VAL A 198 -12.70 -27.05 -1.60
C VAL A 198 -12.77 -25.59 -2.02
N LEU A 199 -13.96 -25.08 -2.29
CA LEU A 199 -14.21 -23.67 -2.59
C LEU A 199 -13.75 -22.74 -1.45
N ALA A 200 -14.13 -23.05 -0.21
CA ALA A 200 -13.75 -22.29 0.97
C ALA A 200 -12.21 -22.31 1.20
N CYS A 201 -11.58 -23.48 1.02
CA CYS A 201 -10.13 -23.61 1.15
C CYS A 201 -9.38 -22.80 0.08
N PHE A 202 -9.77 -22.87 -1.18
CA PHE A 202 -9.15 -22.08 -2.23
C PHE A 202 -9.44 -20.58 -2.07
N ALA A 203 -10.63 -20.20 -1.62
CA ALA A 203 -10.94 -18.81 -1.31
C ALA A 203 -10.00 -18.25 -0.23
N ALA A 204 -9.77 -19.00 0.84
CA ALA A 204 -8.84 -18.61 1.90
C ALA A 204 -7.38 -18.53 1.40
N LEU A 205 -6.93 -19.48 0.58
CA LEU A 205 -5.57 -19.48 0.01
C LEU A 205 -5.35 -18.30 -0.94
N VAL A 206 -6.30 -18.05 -1.85
CA VAL A 206 -6.20 -16.92 -2.80
C VAL A 206 -6.29 -15.59 -2.06
N TRP A 207 -7.08 -15.50 -1.00
CA TRP A 207 -7.14 -14.29 -0.17
C TRP A 207 -5.79 -14.01 0.51
N LEU A 208 -5.18 -15.03 1.14
CA LEU A 208 -3.84 -14.92 1.76
C LEU A 208 -2.78 -14.52 0.74
N ASP A 209 -2.77 -15.18 -0.43
CA ASP A 209 -1.84 -14.90 -1.51
C ASP A 209 -1.97 -13.47 -2.01
N SER A 210 -3.18 -13.05 -2.36
CA SER A 210 -3.43 -11.72 -2.91
C SER A 210 -3.13 -10.60 -1.90
N ALA A 211 -3.35 -10.84 -0.60
CA ALA A 211 -2.97 -9.90 0.45
C ALA A 211 -1.45 -9.79 0.55
N ALA A 212 -0.73 -10.93 0.64
CA ALA A 212 0.72 -10.96 0.73
C ALA A 212 1.37 -10.35 -0.53
N PHE A 213 0.85 -10.69 -1.72
CA PHE A 213 1.29 -10.13 -2.99
C PHE A 213 1.20 -8.59 -3.00
N PHE A 214 0.03 -8.06 -2.63
CA PHE A 214 -0.18 -6.62 -2.59
C PHE A 214 0.75 -5.92 -1.59
N ILE A 215 0.92 -6.50 -0.40
CA ILE A 215 1.81 -5.97 0.65
C ILE A 215 3.26 -5.95 0.17
N ILE A 216 3.77 -7.06 -0.39
CA ILE A 216 5.14 -7.13 -0.94
C ILE A 216 5.32 -6.10 -2.06
N GLN A 217 4.36 -6.00 -2.96
CA GLN A 217 4.44 -5.11 -4.13
C GLN A 217 4.49 -3.64 -3.75
N ASN A 218 3.77 -3.23 -2.71
CA ASN A 218 3.59 -1.84 -2.33
C ASN A 218 4.43 -1.40 -1.13
N THR A 219 5.18 -2.32 -0.51
CA THR A 219 6.12 -2.02 0.58
C THR A 219 7.56 -2.07 0.05
N PRO A 220 8.23 -0.93 -0.13
CA PRO A 220 9.57 -0.88 -0.76
C PRO A 220 10.59 -1.81 -0.11
N ALA A 221 10.63 -1.87 1.24
CA ALA A 221 11.55 -2.72 1.98
C ALA A 221 11.29 -4.22 1.73
N LEU A 222 10.03 -4.64 1.68
CA LEU A 222 9.66 -6.03 1.39
C LEU A 222 9.97 -6.38 -0.06
N LYS A 223 9.63 -5.48 -1.00
CA LYS A 223 9.91 -5.65 -2.42
C LYS A 223 11.42 -5.76 -2.69
N ALA A 224 12.24 -4.94 -2.01
CA ALA A 224 13.69 -5.01 -2.12
C ALA A 224 14.26 -6.38 -1.73
N GLY A 225 13.74 -6.97 -0.66
CA GLY A 225 14.18 -8.28 -0.18
C GLY A 225 13.59 -9.49 -0.91
N THR A 226 12.59 -9.30 -1.78
CA THR A 226 11.89 -10.40 -2.46
C THR A 226 12.01 -10.36 -3.99
N TRP A 227 11.75 -9.22 -4.62
CA TRP A 227 11.60 -9.10 -6.08
C TRP A 227 12.53 -8.08 -6.74
N GLN A 228 13.46 -7.51 -5.99
CA GLN A 228 14.40 -6.54 -6.56
C GLN A 228 15.73 -7.20 -6.93
N GLY A 229 16.17 -6.96 -8.15
CA GLY A 229 17.40 -7.49 -8.70
C GLY A 229 17.25 -8.84 -9.42
N SER A 230 18.11 -9.10 -10.39
CA SER A 230 18.05 -10.28 -11.26
C SER A 230 18.18 -11.61 -10.51
N LEU A 231 18.99 -11.63 -9.44
CA LEU A 231 19.20 -12.84 -8.65
C LEU A 231 17.92 -13.24 -7.89
N HIS A 232 17.27 -12.30 -7.20
CA HIS A 232 16.04 -12.58 -6.45
C HIS A 232 14.90 -13.02 -7.41
N LEU A 233 14.75 -12.35 -8.54
CA LEU A 233 13.78 -12.75 -9.56
C LEU A 233 14.06 -14.14 -10.12
N GLY A 234 15.33 -14.46 -10.41
CA GLY A 234 15.73 -15.79 -10.88
C GLY A 234 15.43 -16.89 -9.86
N ILE A 235 15.81 -16.69 -8.60
CA ILE A 235 15.51 -17.62 -7.50
C ILE A 235 13.99 -17.77 -7.34
N ASN A 236 13.22 -16.67 -7.32
CA ASN A 236 11.78 -16.69 -7.20
C ASN A 236 11.12 -17.50 -8.32
N GLY A 237 11.52 -17.29 -9.57
CA GLY A 237 11.03 -18.04 -10.72
C GLY A 237 11.33 -19.54 -10.63
N LEU A 238 12.56 -19.91 -10.22
CA LEU A 238 12.96 -21.30 -10.02
C LEU A 238 12.20 -21.98 -8.87
N LEU A 239 11.97 -21.27 -7.76
CA LEU A 239 11.16 -21.77 -6.65
C LEU A 239 9.73 -22.03 -7.08
N HIS A 240 9.13 -21.13 -7.86
CA HIS A 240 7.80 -21.33 -8.43
C HIS A 240 7.75 -22.57 -9.34
N LEU A 241 8.70 -22.74 -10.24
CA LEU A 241 8.76 -23.90 -11.13
C LEU A 241 8.94 -25.20 -10.33
N GLY A 242 9.91 -25.23 -9.42
CA GLY A 242 10.17 -26.40 -8.57
C GLY A 242 8.97 -26.78 -7.71
N ALA A 243 8.31 -25.82 -7.09
CA ALA A 243 7.13 -26.04 -6.27
C ALA A 243 5.92 -26.49 -7.10
N ALA A 244 5.74 -25.97 -8.31
CA ALA A 244 4.69 -26.42 -9.22
C ALA A 244 4.88 -27.91 -9.62
N LEU A 245 6.12 -28.33 -9.88
CA LEU A 245 6.44 -29.74 -10.15
C LEU A 245 6.27 -30.61 -8.90
N ALA A 246 6.71 -30.13 -7.73
CA ALA A 246 6.51 -30.81 -6.46
C ALA A 246 5.01 -30.98 -6.15
N SER A 247 4.17 -29.99 -6.45
CA SER A 247 2.72 -30.09 -6.32
C SER A 247 2.14 -31.26 -7.10
N VAL A 248 2.61 -31.50 -8.33
CA VAL A 248 2.19 -32.65 -9.15
C VAL A 248 2.53 -33.98 -8.44
N TRP A 249 3.74 -34.07 -7.86
CA TRP A 249 4.16 -35.27 -7.14
C TRP A 249 3.31 -35.51 -5.87
N PHE A 250 3.04 -34.45 -5.11
CA PHE A 250 2.19 -34.52 -3.93
C PHE A 250 0.73 -34.86 -4.28
N LEU A 251 0.17 -34.23 -5.33
CA LEU A 251 -1.20 -34.55 -5.80
C LEU A 251 -1.35 -36.02 -6.15
N ARG A 252 -0.34 -36.62 -6.82
CA ARG A 252 -0.36 -38.04 -7.17
C ARG A 252 -0.19 -38.99 -5.98
N ARG A 253 0.63 -38.60 -5.00
CA ARG A 253 1.00 -39.48 -3.87
C ARG A 253 0.12 -39.31 -2.64
N ARG A 254 -0.30 -38.10 -2.37
CA ARG A 254 -0.97 -37.70 -1.10
C ARG A 254 -2.37 -37.11 -1.33
N GLY A 255 -2.71 -36.76 -2.55
CA GLY A 255 -4.01 -36.19 -2.93
C GLY A 255 -4.20 -34.71 -2.62
N LEU A 256 -5.38 -34.21 -2.96
CA LEU A 256 -5.74 -32.79 -2.94
C LEU A 256 -5.68 -32.16 -1.54
N SER A 257 -6.25 -32.85 -0.54
CA SER A 257 -6.31 -32.34 0.84
C SER A 257 -4.93 -32.07 1.42
N PHE A 258 -3.95 -32.95 1.11
CA PHE A 258 -2.57 -32.76 1.55
C PHE A 258 -1.96 -31.50 0.90
N VAL A 259 -2.14 -31.32 -0.42
CA VAL A 259 -1.59 -30.16 -1.13
C VAL A 259 -2.20 -28.86 -0.63
N ILE A 260 -3.50 -28.81 -0.41
CA ILE A 260 -4.18 -27.64 0.16
C ILE A 260 -3.61 -27.32 1.55
N SER A 261 -3.46 -28.32 2.42
CA SER A 261 -2.91 -28.13 3.78
C SER A 261 -1.44 -27.68 3.75
N ALA A 262 -0.61 -28.33 2.92
CA ALA A 262 0.79 -27.97 2.76
C ALA A 262 0.95 -26.54 2.20
N SER A 263 0.14 -26.18 1.19
CA SER A 263 0.12 -24.82 0.64
C SER A 263 -0.22 -23.79 1.71
N PHE A 264 -1.23 -24.07 2.53
CA PHE A 264 -1.61 -23.19 3.63
C PHE A 264 -0.49 -23.04 4.66
N LEU A 265 0.13 -24.14 5.10
CA LEU A 265 1.21 -24.07 6.10
C LEU A 265 2.38 -23.23 5.60
N VAL A 266 2.77 -23.42 4.34
CA VAL A 266 3.89 -22.68 3.72
C VAL A 266 3.52 -21.22 3.47
N LEU A 267 2.34 -20.94 2.90
CA LEU A 267 1.88 -19.59 2.60
C LEU A 267 1.53 -18.80 3.87
N GLY A 268 0.87 -19.45 4.83
CA GLY A 268 0.57 -18.86 6.13
C GLY A 268 1.84 -18.50 6.90
N LEU A 269 2.85 -19.37 6.87
CA LEU A 269 4.17 -19.06 7.43
C LEU A 269 4.80 -17.86 6.73
N ALA A 270 4.75 -17.79 5.39
CA ALA A 270 5.23 -16.63 4.65
C ALA A 270 4.53 -15.34 5.08
N CYS A 271 3.19 -15.35 5.22
CA CYS A 271 2.42 -14.20 5.69
C CYS A 271 2.85 -13.75 7.10
N LEU A 272 3.14 -14.68 8.00
CA LEU A 272 3.62 -14.36 9.35
C LEU A 272 5.06 -13.83 9.34
N LEU A 273 5.93 -14.37 8.47
CA LEU A 273 7.30 -13.88 8.32
C LEU A 273 7.36 -12.46 7.74
N LEU A 274 6.40 -12.08 6.90
CA LEU A 274 6.30 -10.72 6.34
C LEU A 274 5.97 -9.65 7.40
N LEU A 275 5.54 -10.04 8.61
CA LEU A 275 5.32 -9.10 9.72
C LEU A 275 6.64 -8.57 10.31
N ASP A 276 7.76 -9.27 10.09
CA ASP A 276 9.07 -8.88 10.59
C ASP A 276 10.00 -8.57 9.39
N PRO A 277 10.41 -7.31 9.21
CA PRO A 277 11.32 -6.91 8.13
C PRO A 277 12.66 -7.68 8.11
N HIS A 278 13.13 -8.19 9.27
CA HIS A 278 14.36 -8.96 9.35
C HIS A 278 14.22 -10.39 8.80
N ARG A 279 12.99 -10.88 8.59
CA ARG A 279 12.69 -12.22 8.10
C ARG A 279 12.23 -12.27 6.65
N VAL A 280 12.33 -11.17 5.93
CA VAL A 280 11.88 -11.06 4.52
C VAL A 280 12.59 -12.07 3.63
N ALA A 281 13.87 -12.35 3.86
CA ALA A 281 14.62 -13.35 3.10
C ALA A 281 14.01 -14.76 3.21
N LEU A 282 13.50 -15.14 4.38
CA LEU A 282 12.77 -16.40 4.55
C LEU A 282 11.39 -16.34 3.89
N ALA A 283 10.66 -15.24 4.05
CA ALA A 283 9.38 -15.06 3.39
C ALA A 283 9.49 -15.16 1.86
N SER A 284 10.58 -14.65 1.27
CA SER A 284 10.85 -14.73 -0.17
C SER A 284 11.04 -16.16 -0.70
N ILE A 285 11.37 -17.12 0.16
CA ILE A 285 11.45 -18.54 -0.18
C ILE A 285 10.09 -19.22 -0.02
N PHE A 286 9.43 -19.02 1.11
CA PHE A 286 8.17 -19.71 1.42
C PHE A 286 7.00 -19.21 0.59
N TYR A 287 6.93 -17.91 0.29
CA TYR A 287 5.83 -17.33 -0.46
C TYR A 287 5.66 -17.98 -1.85
N PRO A 288 6.65 -17.99 -2.75
CA PRO A 288 6.51 -18.60 -4.08
C PRO A 288 6.20 -20.10 -4.02
N ILE A 289 6.73 -20.80 -3.03
CA ILE A 289 6.45 -22.23 -2.85
C ILE A 289 4.98 -22.44 -2.50
N GLY A 290 4.45 -21.72 -1.50
CA GLY A 290 3.06 -21.83 -1.09
C GLY A 290 2.08 -21.48 -2.21
N VAL A 291 2.37 -20.42 -2.95
CA VAL A 291 1.57 -19.99 -4.11
C VAL A 291 1.53 -21.05 -5.20
N SER A 292 2.67 -21.58 -5.63
CA SER A 292 2.72 -22.56 -6.71
C SER A 292 2.12 -23.91 -6.35
N LEU A 293 2.23 -24.31 -5.09
CA LEU A 293 1.60 -25.56 -4.62
C LEU A 293 0.07 -25.53 -4.82
N TYR A 294 -0.61 -24.47 -4.38
CA TYR A 294 -2.06 -24.41 -4.55
C TYR A 294 -2.49 -24.05 -5.96
N SER A 295 -1.71 -23.26 -6.70
CA SER A 295 -2.06 -22.82 -8.05
C SER A 295 -2.22 -24.00 -9.02
N VAL A 296 -1.33 -25.00 -8.95
CA VAL A 296 -1.46 -26.25 -9.74
C VAL A 296 -2.72 -27.00 -9.37
N ALA A 297 -3.03 -27.12 -8.08
CA ALA A 297 -4.22 -27.79 -7.58
C ALA A 297 -5.50 -27.07 -7.99
N LEU A 298 -5.51 -25.72 -7.95
CA LEU A 298 -6.63 -24.87 -8.36
C LEU A 298 -6.98 -25.08 -9.85
N VAL A 299 -5.98 -25.05 -10.73
CA VAL A 299 -6.16 -25.26 -12.18
C VAL A 299 -6.61 -26.68 -12.47
N ALA A 300 -6.03 -27.66 -11.79
CA ALA A 300 -6.31 -29.08 -12.03
C ALA A 300 -7.66 -29.53 -11.46
N TYR A 301 -8.18 -28.87 -10.41
CA TYR A 301 -9.32 -29.37 -9.64
C TYR A 301 -10.56 -29.66 -10.49
N PRO A 302 -11.10 -28.74 -11.30
CA PRO A 302 -12.40 -28.96 -11.94
C PRO A 302 -12.44 -30.19 -12.86
N ALA A 303 -11.36 -30.46 -13.59
CA ALA A 303 -11.35 -31.52 -14.60
C ALA A 303 -10.57 -32.79 -14.21
N LEU A 304 -9.60 -32.68 -13.26
CA LEU A 304 -8.66 -33.78 -12.99
C LEU A 304 -8.78 -34.34 -11.56
N LEU A 305 -9.24 -33.54 -10.60
CA LEU A 305 -9.22 -33.88 -9.17
C LEU A 305 -10.61 -33.80 -8.54
N GLY A 306 -11.57 -33.13 -9.19
CA GLY A 306 -12.92 -32.94 -8.68
C GLY A 306 -13.82 -34.17 -8.87
N PRO A 307 -14.91 -34.27 -8.09
CA PRO A 307 -15.86 -35.40 -8.16
C PRO A 307 -16.82 -35.32 -9.36
N ALA A 308 -16.79 -34.23 -10.13
CA ALA A 308 -17.75 -33.99 -11.21
C ALA A 308 -17.58 -35.00 -12.35
N THR A 309 -18.63 -35.75 -12.65
CA THR A 309 -18.65 -36.78 -13.71
C THR A 309 -18.98 -36.20 -15.08
N SER A 310 -19.80 -35.13 -15.12
CA SER A 310 -20.20 -34.49 -16.38
C SER A 310 -19.45 -33.19 -16.66
N THR A 311 -19.28 -32.87 -17.94
CA THR A 311 -18.67 -31.58 -18.37
C THR A 311 -19.48 -30.38 -17.90
N ALA A 312 -20.82 -30.48 -17.82
CA ALA A 312 -21.67 -29.42 -17.35
C ALA A 312 -21.44 -29.13 -15.85
N GLU A 313 -21.26 -30.18 -15.04
CA GLU A 313 -20.98 -30.04 -13.61
C GLU A 313 -19.56 -29.49 -13.38
N ARG A 314 -18.57 -30.03 -14.09
CA ARG A 314 -17.19 -29.47 -14.09
C ARG A 314 -17.18 -27.98 -14.40
N GLY A 315 -17.95 -27.58 -15.43
CA GLY A 315 -18.10 -26.16 -15.78
C GLY A 315 -18.72 -25.33 -14.66
N ARG A 316 -19.79 -25.83 -14.02
CA ARG A 316 -20.43 -25.13 -12.87
C ARG A 316 -19.46 -24.97 -11.69
N GLN A 317 -18.75 -26.06 -11.34
CA GLN A 317 -17.75 -26.01 -10.27
C GLN A 317 -16.59 -25.05 -10.61
N ALA A 318 -16.09 -25.07 -11.85
CA ALA A 318 -15.10 -24.12 -12.33
C ALA A 318 -15.60 -22.67 -12.24
N GLY A 319 -16.83 -22.42 -12.70
CA GLY A 319 -17.44 -21.10 -12.65
C GLY A 319 -17.50 -20.52 -11.25
N TRP A 320 -18.01 -21.29 -10.28
CA TRP A 320 -18.06 -20.89 -8.89
C TRP A 320 -16.67 -20.75 -8.25
N LEU A 321 -15.75 -21.66 -8.57
CA LEU A 321 -14.40 -21.65 -8.04
C LEU A 321 -13.67 -20.35 -8.45
N TYR A 322 -13.71 -19.99 -9.72
CA TYR A 322 -13.04 -18.78 -10.20
C TYR A 322 -13.78 -17.50 -9.82
N ALA A 323 -15.13 -17.50 -9.77
CA ALA A 323 -15.88 -16.34 -9.32
C ALA A 323 -15.61 -16.01 -7.84
N VAL A 324 -15.65 -17.02 -6.96
CA VAL A 324 -15.53 -16.83 -5.51
C VAL A 324 -14.05 -16.85 -5.07
N ALA A 325 -13.33 -17.93 -5.32
CA ALA A 325 -11.94 -18.02 -4.87
C ALA A 325 -11.02 -17.13 -5.72
N GLY A 326 -11.14 -17.18 -7.06
CA GLY A 326 -10.30 -16.38 -7.94
C GLY A 326 -10.57 -14.88 -7.80
N TRP A 327 -11.74 -14.42 -8.22
CA TRP A 327 -12.04 -12.98 -8.30
C TRP A 327 -12.36 -12.36 -6.94
N SER A 328 -13.36 -12.90 -6.21
CA SER A 328 -13.76 -12.32 -4.91
C SER A 328 -12.65 -12.49 -3.87
N GLY A 329 -12.03 -13.68 -3.78
CA GLY A 329 -10.92 -13.93 -2.85
C GLY A 329 -9.72 -13.02 -3.11
N SER A 330 -9.37 -12.81 -4.39
CA SER A 330 -8.30 -11.88 -4.75
C SER A 330 -8.64 -10.44 -4.41
N ALA A 331 -9.85 -9.97 -4.74
CA ALA A 331 -10.29 -8.61 -4.41
C ALA A 331 -10.27 -8.34 -2.89
N MET A 332 -10.73 -9.31 -2.08
CA MET A 332 -10.70 -9.21 -0.63
C MET A 332 -9.27 -9.23 -0.08
N GLY A 333 -8.38 -10.02 -0.68
CA GLY A 333 -6.97 -10.03 -0.31
C GLY A 333 -6.28 -8.70 -0.60
N ILE A 334 -6.46 -8.16 -1.80
CA ILE A 334 -5.95 -6.84 -2.17
C ILE A 334 -6.49 -5.77 -1.22
N GLY A 335 -7.81 -5.77 -0.96
CA GLY A 335 -8.44 -4.84 -0.02
C GLY A 335 -7.88 -4.94 1.40
N MET A 336 -7.60 -6.15 1.88
CA MET A 336 -6.92 -6.36 3.17
C MET A 336 -5.51 -5.76 3.15
N GLY A 337 -4.73 -6.02 2.10
CA GLY A 337 -3.39 -5.45 1.95
C GLY A 337 -3.39 -3.92 1.88
N GLN A 338 -4.37 -3.33 1.16
CA GLN A 338 -4.52 -1.87 1.04
C GLN A 338 -4.86 -1.20 2.38
N ASN A 339 -5.82 -1.78 3.12
CA ASN A 339 -6.36 -1.13 4.32
C ASN A 339 -5.52 -1.38 5.56
N LEU A 340 -4.88 -2.55 5.67
CA LEU A 340 -4.14 -2.93 6.87
C LEU A 340 -2.62 -2.89 6.68
N GLY A 341 -2.11 -3.04 5.46
CA GLY A 341 -0.66 -3.12 5.20
C GLY A 341 0.00 -4.41 5.70
N TYR A 342 -0.75 -5.33 6.29
CA TYR A 342 -0.27 -6.63 6.77
C TYR A 342 -1.40 -7.67 6.74
N VAL A 343 -1.03 -8.95 6.81
CA VAL A 343 -1.99 -10.06 6.98
C VAL A 343 -2.19 -10.30 8.48
N PRO A 344 -3.39 -10.07 9.04
CA PRO A 344 -3.63 -10.29 10.46
C PRO A 344 -3.38 -11.74 10.87
N PRO A 345 -2.61 -12.02 11.95
CA PRO A 345 -2.40 -13.39 12.43
C PRO A 345 -3.71 -14.12 12.74
N LEU A 346 -4.72 -13.42 13.24
CA LEU A 346 -6.05 -13.97 13.47
C LEU A 346 -6.68 -14.51 12.17
N PHE A 347 -6.51 -13.80 11.05
CA PHE A 347 -7.01 -14.27 9.76
C PHE A 347 -6.27 -15.53 9.30
N VAL A 348 -4.95 -15.61 9.51
CA VAL A 348 -4.16 -16.83 9.24
C VAL A 348 -4.67 -18.00 10.09
N LEU A 349 -4.97 -17.77 11.37
CA LEU A 349 -5.52 -18.80 12.26
C LEU A 349 -6.91 -19.27 11.81
N VAL A 350 -7.82 -18.37 11.42
CA VAL A 350 -9.15 -18.70 10.91
C VAL A 350 -9.06 -19.48 9.60
N ALA A 351 -8.24 -19.03 8.67
CA ALA A 351 -7.97 -19.76 7.43
C ALA A 351 -7.39 -21.16 7.70
N GLY A 352 -6.49 -21.27 8.69
CA GLY A 352 -5.95 -22.53 9.16
C GLY A 352 -7.01 -23.45 9.73
N ALA A 353 -7.92 -22.94 10.56
CA ALA A 353 -9.02 -23.71 11.11
C ALA A 353 -9.93 -24.28 10.01
N VAL A 354 -10.23 -23.51 8.97
CA VAL A 354 -11.02 -23.96 7.82
C VAL A 354 -10.28 -25.05 7.03
N ILE A 355 -9.00 -24.84 6.72
CA ILE A 355 -8.23 -25.72 5.84
C ILE A 355 -7.81 -27.01 6.56
N LEU A 356 -7.35 -26.90 7.80
CA LEU A 356 -6.82 -28.02 8.57
C LEU A 356 -7.90 -28.77 9.37
N SER A 357 -9.14 -28.29 9.36
CA SER A 357 -10.26 -28.88 10.14
C SER A 357 -10.38 -30.42 10.07
N PRO A 358 -10.16 -31.14 8.95
CA PRO A 358 -10.25 -32.59 8.98
C PRO A 358 -9.10 -33.29 9.69
N TRP A 359 -7.90 -32.73 9.55
CA TRP A 359 -6.74 -33.25 10.27
C TRP A 359 -6.92 -33.00 11.76
N LEU A 360 -7.41 -31.82 12.09
CA LEU A 360 -7.72 -31.43 13.45
C LEU A 360 -8.84 -32.31 14.02
N PHE A 361 -9.94 -32.50 13.30
CA PHE A 361 -11.06 -33.32 13.73
C PHE A 361 -10.66 -34.78 13.93
N ASN A 362 -9.92 -35.40 13.01
CA ASN A 362 -9.42 -36.76 13.15
C ASN A 362 -8.44 -36.90 14.32
N PHE A 363 -7.53 -35.91 14.45
CA PHE A 363 -6.58 -35.85 15.58
C PHE A 363 -7.34 -35.72 16.90
N LEU A 364 -8.36 -34.88 16.97
CA LEU A 364 -9.22 -34.66 18.13
C LEU A 364 -10.00 -35.90 18.51
N LEU A 365 -10.56 -36.65 17.53
CA LEU A 365 -11.30 -37.88 17.77
C LEU A 365 -10.39 -39.01 18.29
N GLN A 366 -9.14 -39.08 17.80
CA GLN A 366 -8.20 -40.12 18.23
C GLN A 366 -7.57 -39.86 19.60
N ARG A 367 -7.50 -38.59 20.06
CA ARG A 367 -6.82 -38.18 21.29
C ARG A 367 -7.72 -37.38 22.25
N LYS A 368 -8.96 -37.85 22.46
CA LYS A 368 -9.96 -37.14 23.30
C LYS A 368 -9.45 -36.73 24.70
N ARG A 369 -8.59 -37.54 25.32
CA ARG A 369 -8.05 -37.24 26.67
C ARG A 369 -6.96 -36.18 26.63
N GLU A 370 -6.05 -36.23 25.65
CA GLU A 370 -4.97 -35.23 25.47
C GLU A 370 -5.55 -33.90 25.02
N LEU A 371 -6.62 -33.94 24.23
CA LEU A 371 -7.32 -32.73 23.81
C LEU A 371 -8.01 -32.02 24.99
N ALA A 372 -8.71 -32.74 25.85
CA ALA A 372 -9.33 -32.17 27.05
C ALA A 372 -8.27 -31.48 27.91
N LEU A 373 -7.06 -32.05 28.03
CA LEU A 373 -5.93 -31.45 28.72
C LEU A 373 -5.40 -30.23 27.97
N THR A 374 -5.26 -30.31 26.63
CA THR A 374 -4.75 -29.16 25.82
C THR A 374 -5.76 -28.01 25.79
N VAL A 375 -7.05 -28.29 25.68
CA VAL A 375 -8.13 -27.28 25.78
C VAL A 375 -8.20 -26.72 27.20
N ALA A 376 -8.06 -27.55 28.24
CA ALA A 376 -7.97 -27.08 29.62
C ALA A 376 -6.72 -26.22 29.85
N MET A 377 -5.56 -26.57 29.26
CA MET A 377 -4.34 -25.76 29.33
C MET A 377 -4.48 -24.47 28.52
N LEU A 378 -5.11 -24.47 27.34
CA LEU A 378 -5.37 -23.25 26.56
C LEU A 378 -6.41 -22.36 27.23
N LEU A 379 -7.45 -22.94 27.83
CA LEU A 379 -8.40 -22.20 28.66
C LEU A 379 -7.74 -21.69 29.94
N ALA A 380 -6.87 -22.49 30.58
CA ALA A 380 -6.09 -22.06 31.71
C ALA A 380 -5.09 -20.96 31.32
N ALA A 381 -4.41 -21.08 30.18
CA ALA A 381 -3.53 -20.03 29.65
C ALA A 381 -4.32 -18.75 29.29
N PHE A 382 -5.48 -18.88 28.67
CA PHE A 382 -6.37 -17.77 28.34
C PHE A 382 -6.99 -17.12 29.58
N TYR A 383 -7.31 -17.91 30.62
CA TYR A 383 -7.75 -17.40 31.92
C TYR A 383 -6.60 -16.88 32.77
N LEU A 384 -5.41 -17.51 32.69
CA LEU A 384 -4.20 -17.02 33.35
C LEU A 384 -3.67 -15.73 32.71
N ASP A 385 -3.88 -15.54 31.42
CA ASP A 385 -3.59 -14.27 30.71
C ASP A 385 -4.60 -13.16 31.10
N ARG A 386 -5.78 -13.54 31.59
CA ARG A 386 -6.82 -12.62 32.12
C ARG A 386 -6.80 -12.49 33.65
N ILE A 387 -6.17 -13.40 34.38
CA ILE A 387 -5.76 -13.11 35.75
C ILE A 387 -4.66 -12.06 35.59
N PRO A 388 -4.81 -10.84 36.10
CA PRO A 388 -3.72 -9.91 36.16
C PRO A 388 -2.64 -10.54 37.05
N LEU A 389 -1.77 -11.40 36.48
CA LEU A 389 -0.39 -11.45 36.92
C LEU A 389 0.02 -10.01 36.86
N ALA A 390 0.20 -9.41 38.09
CA ALA A 390 0.45 -8.00 38.34
C ALA A 390 0.82 -7.34 37.02
N ALA A 391 -0.16 -6.73 36.37
CA ALA A 391 -0.01 -6.28 35.01
C ALA A 391 1.43 -5.76 34.97
N ARG A 392 2.25 -6.19 34.04
CA ARG A 392 3.32 -5.33 33.60
C ARG A 392 2.55 -4.10 33.18
N VAL A 393 2.34 -3.23 34.14
CA VAL A 393 1.84 -1.90 33.91
C VAL A 393 2.90 -1.38 32.98
N SER A 394 2.62 -1.44 31.70
CA SER A 394 3.40 -0.65 30.75
C SER A 394 3.38 0.71 31.41
N PRO A 395 4.54 1.30 31.72
CA PRO A 395 4.54 2.58 32.43
C PRO A 395 3.54 3.46 31.67
N PRO A 396 2.69 4.21 32.37
CA PRO A 396 1.67 5.02 31.73
C PRO A 396 2.38 5.79 30.61
N LEU A 397 1.81 5.79 29.42
CA LEU A 397 2.41 6.46 28.27
C LEU A 397 2.79 7.86 28.68
N SER A 398 3.99 8.30 28.35
CA SER A 398 4.40 9.69 28.57
C SER A 398 3.42 10.63 27.85
N GLN A 399 3.35 11.85 28.30
CA GLN A 399 2.51 12.88 27.67
C GLN A 399 2.85 13.04 26.18
N VAL A 400 4.13 13.00 25.83
CA VAL A 400 4.63 13.04 24.45
C VAL A 400 4.13 11.85 23.62
N GLU A 401 4.14 10.64 24.16
CA GLU A 401 3.64 9.47 23.45
C GLU A 401 2.12 9.50 23.25
N ARG A 402 1.37 10.02 24.25
CA ARG A 402 -0.07 10.26 24.06
C ARG A 402 -0.31 11.31 22.98
N GLY A 403 0.45 12.41 23.00
CA GLY A 403 0.38 13.46 21.99
C GLY A 403 0.71 12.95 20.58
N ARG A 404 1.71 12.09 20.45
CA ARG A 404 2.01 11.44 19.16
C ARG A 404 0.84 10.60 18.66
N ARG A 405 0.13 9.92 19.55
CA ARG A 405 -1.09 9.18 19.15
C ARG A 405 -2.20 10.13 18.69
N VAL A 406 -2.38 11.27 19.36
CA VAL A 406 -3.34 12.29 18.91
C VAL A 406 -2.96 12.81 17.53
N TYR A 407 -1.69 13.14 17.28
CA TYR A 407 -1.20 13.59 15.98
C TYR A 407 -1.53 12.62 14.85
N ILE A 408 -1.37 11.32 15.10
CA ILE A 408 -1.67 10.26 14.14
C ILE A 408 -3.18 10.10 13.95
N SER A 409 -3.95 10.06 15.04
CA SER A 409 -5.41 9.81 14.98
C SER A 409 -6.18 10.96 14.34
N GLU A 410 -5.75 12.20 14.57
CA GLU A 410 -6.36 13.38 13.96
C GLU A 410 -5.88 13.62 12.52
N GLY A 411 -4.94 12.79 12.02
CA GLY A 411 -4.50 12.82 10.65
C GLY A 411 -3.66 14.04 10.25
N CYS A 412 -2.97 14.68 11.20
CA CYS A 412 -2.15 15.86 10.95
C CYS A 412 -1.11 15.65 9.84
N ILE A 413 -0.60 14.41 9.73
CA ILE A 413 0.37 13.98 8.72
C ILE A 413 -0.16 14.09 7.27
N ASN A 414 -1.48 14.20 7.08
CA ASN A 414 -2.06 14.34 5.75
C ASN A 414 -1.79 15.72 5.13
N CYS A 415 -1.63 16.74 5.98
CA CYS A 415 -1.37 18.12 5.55
C CYS A 415 0.04 18.58 5.89
N HIS A 416 0.66 18.03 6.92
CA HIS A 416 1.99 18.33 7.39
C HIS A 416 2.95 17.17 7.12
N THR A 417 4.25 17.46 7.02
CA THR A 417 5.30 16.45 6.97
C THR A 417 6.13 16.54 8.23
N GLN A 418 6.79 15.45 8.62
CA GLN A 418 7.88 15.44 9.58
C GLN A 418 9.14 14.92 8.87
N PHE A 419 9.49 15.58 7.78
CA PHE A 419 10.65 15.24 6.97
C PHE A 419 11.12 16.46 6.19
N VAL A 420 12.17 17.11 6.68
CA VAL A 420 12.84 18.19 5.98
C VAL A 420 13.55 17.63 4.74
N ARG A 421 13.21 18.14 3.56
CA ARG A 421 13.76 17.65 2.29
C ARG A 421 15.21 18.08 2.13
N PRO A 422 16.15 17.14 1.90
CA PRO A 422 17.54 17.50 1.66
C PRO A 422 17.69 18.28 0.35
N ASN A 423 18.68 19.14 0.30
CA ASN A 423 19.04 19.94 -0.90
C ASN A 423 17.89 20.81 -1.43
N SER A 424 17.04 21.32 -0.56
CA SER A 424 15.92 22.18 -0.89
C SER A 424 15.87 23.39 0.07
N PRO A 425 15.07 24.44 -0.22
CA PRO A 425 14.83 25.55 0.70
C PRO A 425 14.26 25.12 2.05
N ASP A 426 13.73 23.92 2.17
CA ASP A 426 13.20 23.37 3.43
C ASP A 426 14.23 23.43 4.56
N VAL A 427 15.51 23.16 4.26
CA VAL A 427 16.58 23.15 5.25
C VAL A 427 16.77 24.51 5.91
N LEU A 428 16.64 25.60 5.15
CA LEU A 428 16.69 26.96 5.70
C LEU A 428 15.43 27.29 6.51
N MET A 429 14.27 26.82 6.03
CA MET A 429 12.98 27.21 6.61
C MET A 429 12.63 26.41 7.85
N TRP A 430 13.01 25.12 7.92
CA TRP A 430 12.49 24.19 8.91
C TRP A 430 13.55 23.38 9.64
N GLY A 431 14.83 23.63 9.42
CA GLY A 431 15.93 22.97 10.11
C GLY A 431 16.62 21.87 9.31
N PRO A 432 17.58 21.17 9.92
CA PRO A 432 18.38 20.17 9.24
C PRO A 432 17.56 18.95 8.86
N THR A 433 18.01 18.24 7.80
CA THR A 433 17.41 16.96 7.41
C THR A 433 17.74 15.87 8.42
N GLU A 434 16.72 15.18 8.90
CA GLU A 434 16.85 14.06 9.81
C GLU A 434 17.60 12.88 9.17
N PRO A 435 18.50 12.19 9.91
CA PRO A 435 19.23 11.03 9.40
C PRO A 435 18.29 9.89 9.01
N LEU A 436 18.52 9.28 7.83
CA LEU A 436 17.71 8.16 7.33
C LEU A 436 17.62 6.96 8.30
N GLN A 437 18.60 6.81 9.19
CA GLN A 437 18.57 5.73 10.19
C GLN A 437 17.51 5.97 11.25
N GLU A 438 17.31 7.21 11.68
CA GLU A 438 16.28 7.60 12.65
C GLU A 438 14.89 7.47 12.05
N LEU A 439 14.68 8.00 10.84
CA LEU A 439 13.44 7.82 10.08
C LEU A 439 13.04 6.35 9.92
N ARG A 440 14.01 5.44 9.69
CA ARG A 440 13.73 4.01 9.53
C ARG A 440 13.25 3.33 10.83
N GLN A 441 13.48 3.93 11.98
CA GLN A 441 13.05 3.39 13.27
C GLN A 441 11.65 3.85 13.66
N GLU A 442 11.13 4.92 13.04
CA GLU A 442 9.80 5.42 13.31
C GLU A 442 8.69 4.44 12.93
N ARG A 443 7.68 4.32 13.80
CA ARG A 443 6.49 3.49 13.58
C ARG A 443 5.23 4.23 14.07
N PRO A 444 4.28 4.59 13.19
CA PRO A 444 4.41 4.65 11.73
C PRO A 444 5.41 5.74 11.29
N LEU A 445 5.91 5.64 10.05
CA LEU A 445 6.77 6.64 9.44
C LEU A 445 5.97 7.91 9.10
N LEU A 446 6.37 9.06 9.63
CA LEU A 446 5.60 10.31 9.56
C LEU A 446 6.13 11.32 8.52
N ILE A 447 6.65 10.84 7.39
CA ILE A 447 7.16 11.71 6.32
C ILE A 447 6.08 12.47 5.55
N GLY A 448 4.81 12.11 5.73
CA GLY A 448 3.69 12.72 5.03
C GLY A 448 3.60 12.36 3.55
N ASN A 449 2.46 12.68 2.95
CA ASN A 449 2.21 12.39 1.55
C ASN A 449 2.11 13.69 0.71
N ARG A 450 1.34 14.65 1.20
CA ARG A 450 1.05 15.89 0.49
C ARG A 450 1.15 17.07 1.45
N ARG A 451 2.19 17.89 1.26
CA ARG A 451 2.39 19.05 2.14
C ARG A 451 1.43 20.18 1.73
N GLN A 452 0.52 20.55 2.62
CA GLN A 452 -0.36 21.73 2.53
C GLN A 452 0.00 22.76 3.59
N GLY A 453 0.52 22.32 4.73
CA GLY A 453 1.11 23.13 5.79
C GLY A 453 2.62 22.97 5.86
N PRO A 454 3.30 23.68 6.79
CA PRO A 454 4.75 23.60 6.99
C PRO A 454 5.20 22.21 7.43
N ASP A 455 6.49 21.94 7.29
CA ASP A 455 7.14 20.79 7.93
C ASP A 455 7.19 20.97 9.45
N LEU A 456 6.95 19.90 10.19
CA LEU A 456 6.86 19.91 11.64
C LEU A 456 8.01 19.16 12.35
N ALA A 457 9.00 18.63 11.63
CA ALA A 457 10.12 17.89 12.22
C ALA A 457 10.83 18.67 13.33
N GLU A 458 10.99 19.98 13.16
CA GLU A 458 11.69 20.88 14.09
C GLU A 458 10.75 21.93 14.73
N VAL A 459 9.45 21.65 14.77
CA VAL A 459 8.46 22.66 15.19
C VAL A 459 8.62 23.08 16.64
N GLY A 460 9.04 22.19 17.53
CA GLY A 460 9.25 22.48 18.96
C GLY A 460 10.37 23.49 19.23
N GLY A 461 11.37 23.56 18.36
CA GLY A 461 12.40 24.59 18.42
C GLY A 461 11.95 25.97 17.89
N ARG A 462 10.85 26.02 17.12
CA ARG A 462 10.40 27.22 16.39
C ARG A 462 9.11 27.83 16.92
N ARG A 463 8.33 27.09 17.69
CA ARG A 463 7.00 27.50 18.18
C ARG A 463 6.87 27.25 19.66
N SER A 464 6.39 28.26 20.40
CA SER A 464 6.13 28.12 21.83
C SER A 464 4.79 27.44 22.11
N THR A 465 4.62 26.94 23.32
CA THR A 465 3.37 26.38 23.85
C THR A 465 2.18 27.30 23.59
N VAL A 466 2.33 28.60 23.87
CA VAL A 466 1.24 29.58 23.71
C VAL A 466 0.88 29.75 22.24
N TRP A 467 1.87 29.79 21.34
CA TRP A 467 1.62 29.90 19.92
C TRP A 467 0.93 28.64 19.38
N LEU A 468 1.39 27.44 19.77
CA LEU A 468 0.76 26.18 19.36
C LEU A 468 -0.70 26.10 19.83
N LYS A 469 -0.98 26.46 21.09
CA LYS A 469 -2.35 26.49 21.60
C LYS A 469 -3.22 27.49 20.82
N ALA A 470 -2.77 28.73 20.64
CA ALA A 470 -3.50 29.73 19.90
C ALA A 470 -3.77 29.28 18.46
N HIS A 471 -2.78 28.68 17.81
CA HIS A 471 -2.91 28.16 16.46
C HIS A 471 -3.91 27.00 16.36
N PHE A 472 -4.01 26.13 17.34
CA PHE A 472 -5.01 25.06 17.35
C PHE A 472 -6.43 25.57 17.63
N TYR A 473 -6.56 26.64 18.43
CA TYR A 473 -7.87 27.23 18.69
C TYR A 473 -8.42 27.96 17.46
N ASP A 474 -7.62 28.82 16.87
CA ASP A 474 -7.99 29.60 15.69
C ASP A 474 -6.76 29.84 14.81
N PRO A 475 -6.47 28.92 13.85
CA PRO A 475 -5.29 29.06 13.02
C PRO A 475 -5.20 30.38 12.25
N PRO A 476 -6.27 30.95 11.70
CA PRO A 476 -6.23 32.26 11.04
C PRO A 476 -5.89 33.43 11.97
N GLU A 477 -6.15 33.35 13.28
CA GLU A 477 -5.84 34.41 14.25
C GLU A 477 -4.32 34.66 14.35
N VAL A 478 -3.50 33.59 14.28
CA VAL A 478 -2.04 33.67 14.42
C VAL A 478 -1.27 33.43 13.12
N SER A 479 -1.95 32.97 12.09
CA SER A 479 -1.42 32.71 10.75
C SER A 479 -2.45 33.13 9.71
N GLY A 480 -2.58 34.40 9.45
CA GLY A 480 -3.69 35.06 8.78
C GLY A 480 -4.13 34.53 7.39
N ALA A 481 -3.34 33.63 6.75
CA ALA A 481 -3.72 32.92 5.54
C ALA A 481 -3.89 31.41 5.75
N SER A 482 -3.97 30.96 7.00
CA SER A 482 -4.07 29.54 7.31
C SER A 482 -5.35 28.93 6.80
N ILE A 483 -5.23 27.81 6.09
CA ILE A 483 -6.34 26.94 5.68
C ILE A 483 -6.56 25.78 6.67
N MET A 484 -5.75 25.72 7.74
CA MET A 484 -5.85 24.69 8.75
C MET A 484 -7.18 24.83 9.49
N PRO A 485 -7.92 23.75 9.71
CA PRO A 485 -9.14 23.80 10.52
C PRO A 485 -8.84 24.01 12.00
N SER A 486 -9.80 24.54 12.75
CA SER A 486 -9.71 24.65 14.21
C SER A 486 -9.73 23.27 14.87
N TYR A 487 -8.81 23.04 15.78
CA TYR A 487 -8.72 21.87 16.66
C TYR A 487 -9.06 22.21 18.13
N ALA A 488 -9.77 23.31 18.37
CA ALA A 488 -10.18 23.74 19.70
C ALA A 488 -10.91 22.65 20.50
N PHE A 489 -11.57 21.70 19.83
CA PHE A 489 -12.25 20.59 20.47
C PHE A 489 -11.32 19.63 21.23
N LEU A 490 -10.04 19.54 20.86
CA LEU A 490 -9.05 18.70 21.54
C LEU A 490 -8.72 19.21 22.95
N PHE A 491 -8.94 20.51 23.19
CA PHE A 491 -8.72 21.12 24.51
C PHE A 491 -9.92 21.02 25.45
N ARG A 492 -10.94 20.25 25.10
CA ARG A 492 -12.02 19.86 26.02
C ARG A 492 -11.60 18.75 26.98
N ASP A 493 -10.51 18.09 26.66
CA ASP A 493 -9.85 17.06 27.46
C ASP A 493 -8.32 17.20 27.34
N GLU A 494 -7.54 16.23 27.82
CA GLU A 494 -6.08 16.28 27.84
C GLU A 494 -5.42 16.17 26.46
N ARG A 495 -6.16 15.79 25.40
CA ARG A 495 -5.59 15.52 24.07
C ARG A 495 -4.90 16.74 23.46
N GLY A 496 -5.44 17.92 23.66
CA GLY A 496 -4.85 19.17 23.18
C GLY A 496 -3.49 19.45 23.81
N ASP A 497 -3.40 19.32 25.15
CA ASP A 497 -2.15 19.51 25.86
C ASP A 497 -1.13 18.40 25.57
N ASP A 498 -1.59 17.16 25.40
CA ASP A 498 -0.74 16.04 24.97
C ASP A 498 -0.16 16.31 23.57
N LEU A 499 -1.00 16.76 22.60
CA LEU A 499 -0.55 17.10 21.25
C LEU A 499 0.48 18.24 21.26
N VAL A 500 0.26 19.27 22.05
CA VAL A 500 1.22 20.37 22.21
C VAL A 500 2.54 19.85 22.74
N SER A 501 2.53 19.03 23.80
CA SER A 501 3.74 18.42 24.36
C SER A 501 4.50 17.55 23.34
N TYR A 502 3.78 16.83 22.48
CA TYR A 502 4.41 16.08 21.41
C TYR A 502 5.09 17.01 20.40
N LEU A 503 4.41 18.06 19.95
CA LEU A 503 5.00 18.99 18.98
C LEU A 503 6.18 19.76 19.57
N GLU A 504 6.14 20.13 20.85
CA GLU A 504 7.27 20.73 21.56
C GLU A 504 8.48 19.79 21.65
N SER A 505 8.25 18.48 21.70
CA SER A 505 9.34 17.50 21.72
C SER A 505 10.02 17.30 20.35
N LEU A 506 9.42 17.80 19.26
CA LEU A 506 9.97 17.75 17.93
C LEU A 506 10.98 18.88 17.72
N HIS A 507 12.18 18.66 18.19
CA HIS A 507 13.32 19.54 17.96
C HIS A 507 14.58 18.71 17.74
N GLY A 508 15.33 19.05 16.71
CA GLY A 508 16.64 18.47 16.42
C GLY A 508 17.76 19.23 17.14
N SER A 509 18.96 18.74 17.01
CA SER A 509 20.15 19.50 17.40
C SER A 509 20.40 20.56 16.33
N ASP A 510 20.51 21.82 16.74
CA ASP A 510 20.97 22.89 15.85
C ASP A 510 22.33 22.51 15.28
N THR A 511 22.40 22.31 13.97
CA THR A 511 23.68 22.06 13.31
C THR A 511 24.39 23.38 13.07
N PRO A 512 25.74 23.43 13.18
CA PRO A 512 26.48 24.65 12.86
C PRO A 512 26.16 25.23 11.50
N GLN A 513 25.90 24.37 10.51
CA GLN A 513 25.54 24.77 9.14
C GLN A 513 24.18 25.45 9.07
N HIS A 514 23.18 24.98 9.83
CA HIS A 514 21.86 25.60 9.89
C HIS A 514 21.95 27.00 10.51
N LEU A 515 22.64 27.14 11.65
CA LEU A 515 22.86 28.44 12.30
C LEU A 515 23.61 29.43 11.41
N ILE A 516 24.61 28.97 10.65
CA ILE A 516 25.33 29.79 9.66
C ILE A 516 24.37 30.20 8.52
N SER A 517 23.53 29.30 8.04
CA SER A 517 22.57 29.59 6.97
C SER A 517 21.53 30.62 7.42
N GLU A 518 21.02 30.50 8.64
CA GLU A 518 20.13 31.51 9.24
C GLU A 518 20.85 32.87 9.38
N GLY A 519 22.04 32.88 9.95
CA GLY A 519 22.82 34.10 10.17
C GLY A 519 23.22 34.85 8.87
N ASN A 520 23.33 34.12 7.77
CA ASN A 520 23.68 34.71 6.47
C ASN A 520 22.46 35.00 5.58
N TRP A 521 21.26 34.69 6.02
CA TRP A 521 20.06 34.97 5.22
C TRP A 521 19.71 36.45 5.27
N HIS A 522 19.36 37.03 4.14
CA HIS A 522 18.78 38.37 4.02
C HIS A 522 17.67 38.33 2.97
N PRO A 523 16.66 39.23 3.06
CA PRO A 523 15.70 39.36 1.98
C PRO A 523 16.41 39.68 0.67
N SER A 524 15.93 39.14 -0.44
CA SER A 524 16.53 39.38 -1.75
C SER A 524 16.59 40.87 -2.09
N SER A 525 17.61 41.30 -2.83
CA SER A 525 17.76 42.71 -3.23
C SER A 525 16.53 43.24 -3.97
N SER A 526 15.87 42.39 -4.76
CA SER A 526 14.60 42.73 -5.43
C SER A 526 13.46 42.97 -4.44
N ALA A 527 13.34 42.14 -3.40
CA ALA A 527 12.35 42.31 -2.36
C ALA A 527 12.56 43.59 -1.55
N ILE A 528 13.81 43.91 -1.23
CA ILE A 528 14.16 45.16 -0.54
C ILE A 528 13.80 46.38 -1.42
N ALA A 529 14.09 46.33 -2.72
CA ALA A 529 13.81 47.43 -3.66
C ALA A 529 12.32 47.65 -3.91
N THR A 530 11.51 46.62 -3.84
CA THR A 530 10.05 46.69 -4.06
C THR A 530 9.25 46.80 -2.76
N ALA A 531 9.90 46.79 -1.59
CA ALA A 531 9.25 46.86 -0.28
C ALA A 531 8.40 48.13 -0.13
N ASN A 532 7.18 47.99 0.37
CA ASN A 532 6.20 49.05 0.56
C ASN A 532 5.69 49.07 1.99
N ALA A 533 5.76 50.23 2.65
CA ALA A 533 5.35 50.36 4.04
C ALA A 533 3.84 50.15 4.26
N HIS A 534 2.99 50.51 3.30
CA HIS A 534 1.55 50.29 3.39
C HIS A 534 1.20 48.81 3.30
N ASP A 535 1.88 48.05 2.43
CA ASP A 535 1.74 46.60 2.38
C ASP A 535 2.27 45.96 3.67
N GLY A 536 3.40 46.48 4.18
CA GLY A 536 3.98 46.04 5.45
C GLY A 536 3.03 46.22 6.64
N GLU A 537 2.31 47.34 6.72
CA GLU A 537 1.28 47.59 7.73
C GLU A 537 0.14 46.56 7.63
N ARG A 538 -0.41 46.37 6.43
CA ARG A 538 -1.47 45.40 6.17
C ARG A 538 -1.05 43.97 6.58
N ASP A 539 0.14 43.57 6.21
CA ASP A 539 0.63 42.23 6.50
C ASP A 539 1.00 42.07 8.00
N PHE A 540 1.45 43.14 8.66
CA PHE A 540 1.61 43.17 10.11
C PHE A 540 0.27 42.98 10.82
N GLN A 541 -0.78 43.68 10.42
CA GLN A 541 -2.12 43.53 10.99
C GLN A 541 -2.62 42.09 10.85
N ARG A 542 -2.30 41.47 9.75
CA ARG A 542 -2.74 40.10 9.44
C ARG A 542 -1.99 39.02 10.21
N HIS A 543 -0.68 39.20 10.46
CA HIS A 543 0.19 38.14 10.97
C HIS A 543 0.75 38.41 12.36
N CYS A 544 0.81 39.64 12.81
CA CYS A 544 1.56 40.05 13.99
C CYS A 544 0.71 40.77 15.05
N ALA A 545 -0.31 41.52 14.63
CA ALA A 545 -1.07 42.41 15.51
C ALA A 545 -1.75 41.69 16.68
N THR A 546 -2.22 40.49 16.48
CA THR A 546 -2.83 39.67 17.55
C THR A 546 -2.00 39.59 18.82
N CYS A 547 -0.67 39.57 18.70
CA CYS A 547 0.25 39.52 19.83
C CYS A 547 0.87 40.90 20.15
N HIS A 548 1.19 41.71 19.14
CA HIS A 548 2.01 42.90 19.30
C HIS A 548 1.22 44.19 19.47
N GLU A 549 0.08 44.37 18.81
CA GLU A 549 -0.69 45.60 18.88
C GLU A 549 -1.24 45.84 20.29
N ALA A 550 -1.72 44.78 20.93
CA ALA A 550 -2.21 44.81 22.31
C ALA A 550 -1.11 44.54 23.36
N GLY A 551 0.18 44.48 23.00
CA GLY A 551 1.28 44.10 23.87
C GLY A 551 1.10 42.72 24.51
N GLY A 552 0.49 41.76 23.82
CA GLY A 552 0.17 40.42 24.33
C GLY A 552 -1.04 40.35 25.27
N ARG A 553 -1.72 41.47 25.53
CA ARG A 553 -2.92 41.52 26.37
C ARG A 553 -4.16 41.01 25.64
N THR A 554 -4.12 39.74 25.32
CA THR A 554 -5.17 38.99 24.66
C THR A 554 -5.67 37.87 25.54
N ARG A 555 -6.60 37.05 25.08
CA ARG A 555 -7.01 35.82 25.80
C ARG A 555 -5.84 34.87 26.14
N TRP A 556 -4.65 35.07 25.57
CA TRP A 556 -3.45 34.26 25.76
C TRP A 556 -2.48 34.86 26.81
N GLU A 557 -2.77 36.04 27.37
CA GLU A 557 -1.87 36.78 28.28
C GLU A 557 -1.25 35.91 29.37
N ALA A 558 -2.06 35.07 30.02
CA ALA A 558 -1.60 34.19 31.10
C ALA A 558 -0.66 33.06 30.65
N HIS A 559 -0.51 32.81 29.35
CA HIS A 559 0.28 31.72 28.80
C HIS A 559 1.64 32.17 28.28
N PHE A 560 1.87 33.47 28.07
CA PHE A 560 3.16 33.98 27.63
C PHE A 560 4.21 33.88 28.75
N LYS A 561 5.40 33.41 28.40
CA LYS A 561 6.58 33.48 29.31
C LYS A 561 6.95 34.95 29.62
N ARG A 562 6.81 35.79 28.61
CA ARG A 562 6.99 37.23 28.68
C ARG A 562 6.03 37.87 27.67
N LEU A 563 5.31 38.89 28.11
CA LEU A 563 4.40 39.61 27.23
C LEU A 563 5.16 40.21 26.03
N PRO A 564 4.63 40.06 24.80
CA PRO A 564 5.16 40.74 23.65
C PRO A 564 5.20 42.26 23.86
N PRO A 565 6.23 42.97 23.39
CA PRO A 565 6.25 44.42 23.49
C PRO A 565 5.16 45.00 22.57
N ASP A 566 4.54 46.08 23.03
CA ASP A 566 3.82 46.98 22.16
C ASP A 566 4.84 47.72 21.28
N LEU A 567 4.81 47.42 19.97
CA LEU A 567 5.83 47.91 19.04
C LEU A 567 5.69 49.43 18.74
N SER A 568 4.62 50.08 19.22
CA SER A 568 4.46 51.52 19.15
C SER A 568 5.11 52.29 20.34
N VAL A 569 5.43 51.58 21.43
CA VAL A 569 5.93 52.21 22.69
C VAL A 569 7.29 51.62 23.13
N GLY A 570 7.56 50.36 22.84
CA GLY A 570 8.71 49.63 23.36
C GLY A 570 8.49 49.06 24.76
N PRO A 571 9.52 48.56 25.47
CA PRO A 571 10.95 48.56 25.10
C PRO A 571 11.34 47.51 24.05
N TYR A 572 12.33 47.81 23.20
CA TYR A 572 12.81 46.93 22.12
C TYR A 572 14.09 46.21 22.54
N PHE A 573 13.94 45.07 23.19
CA PHE A 573 15.07 44.35 23.83
C PHE A 573 16.06 43.73 22.84
N HIS A 574 15.64 43.48 21.60
CA HIS A 574 16.45 42.81 20.56
C HIS A 574 16.88 43.74 19.43
N LEU A 575 16.67 45.05 19.58
CA LEU A 575 17.08 46.06 18.62
C LEU A 575 18.00 47.05 19.32
N ALA A 576 19.15 47.34 18.70
CA ALA A 576 19.98 48.43 19.15
C ALA A 576 19.42 49.75 18.60
N LEU A 577 19.12 50.68 19.47
CA LEU A 577 18.61 52.01 19.08
C LEU A 577 19.66 52.84 18.30
N SER A 578 20.95 52.44 18.39
CA SER A 578 22.07 53.01 17.66
C SER A 578 22.20 52.49 16.22
N ASP A 579 21.48 51.45 15.85
CA ASP A 579 21.52 50.86 14.50
C ASP A 579 21.01 51.88 13.49
N ASP A 580 21.67 51.98 12.35
CA ASP A 580 21.15 52.74 11.22
C ASP A 580 19.86 52.09 10.66
N ASN A 581 19.13 52.81 9.82
CA ASN A 581 17.86 52.30 9.28
C ASN A 581 18.00 51.02 8.47
N ALA A 582 19.13 50.79 7.82
CA ALA A 582 19.37 49.58 7.03
C ALA A 582 19.63 48.37 7.94
N GLN A 583 20.49 48.54 8.93
CA GLN A 583 20.78 47.52 9.94
C GLN A 583 19.55 47.17 10.75
N ARG A 584 18.75 48.17 11.13
CA ARG A 584 17.48 47.95 11.89
C ARG A 584 16.48 47.13 11.04
N ARG A 585 16.34 47.47 9.75
CA ARG A 585 15.47 46.74 8.83
C ARG A 585 15.92 45.31 8.65
N ASP A 586 17.20 45.08 8.48
CA ASP A 586 17.77 43.75 8.34
C ASP A 586 17.55 42.90 9.59
N ARG A 587 17.81 43.46 10.80
CA ARG A 587 17.57 42.77 12.05
C ARG A 587 16.10 42.47 12.30
N LEU A 588 15.20 43.37 11.92
CA LEU A 588 13.76 43.13 11.96
C LEU A 588 13.35 42.02 10.99
N ALA A 589 13.95 41.99 9.80
CA ALA A 589 13.70 40.93 8.82
C ALA A 589 14.09 39.53 9.37
N HIS A 590 15.25 39.45 10.03
CA HIS A 590 15.67 38.23 10.72
C HIS A 590 14.70 37.81 11.83
N ILE A 591 14.29 38.73 12.69
CA ILE A 591 13.31 38.46 13.77
C ILE A 591 11.99 37.98 13.19
N VAL A 592 11.51 38.61 12.12
CA VAL A 592 10.27 38.19 11.46
C VAL A 592 10.43 36.80 10.85
N LYS A 593 11.54 36.54 10.15
CA LYS A 593 11.78 35.27 9.46
C LYS A 593 11.91 34.10 10.44
N PHE A 594 12.81 34.22 11.43
CA PHE A 594 13.25 33.10 12.25
C PHE A 594 12.72 33.14 13.70
N GLY A 595 12.09 34.25 14.10
CA GLY A 595 11.67 34.45 15.49
C GLY A 595 12.81 34.81 16.40
N ILE A 596 12.58 34.66 17.73
CA ILE A 596 13.59 34.88 18.75
C ILE A 596 13.74 33.62 19.61
N PRO A 597 14.87 32.89 19.48
CA PRO A 597 15.07 31.63 20.21
C PRO A 597 14.83 31.77 21.72
N GLY A 598 14.17 30.80 22.34
CA GLY A 598 13.87 30.77 23.75
C GLY A 598 12.75 31.71 24.23
N THR A 599 12.11 32.44 23.33
CA THR A 599 10.95 33.30 23.60
C THR A 599 9.67 32.76 22.93
N ASP A 600 8.56 33.47 23.18
CA ASP A 600 7.28 33.17 22.53
C ASP A 600 7.14 33.84 21.14
N MET A 601 8.15 34.58 20.66
CA MET A 601 8.16 35.16 19.32
C MET A 601 8.48 34.10 18.26
N PRO A 602 7.49 33.66 17.49
CA PRO A 602 7.72 32.62 16.46
C PRO A 602 8.37 33.21 15.21
N GLY A 603 9.04 32.37 14.42
CA GLY A 603 9.41 32.73 13.05
C GLY A 603 8.20 32.65 12.11
N HIS A 604 8.25 33.45 11.06
CA HIS A 604 7.24 33.48 10.00
C HIS A 604 7.89 33.05 8.67
N GLU A 605 8.51 31.88 8.69
CA GLU A 605 9.32 31.34 7.59
C GLU A 605 8.53 31.18 6.28
N TYR A 606 7.20 31.07 6.40
CA TYR A 606 6.27 30.93 5.29
C TYR A 606 6.00 32.23 4.52
N LEU A 607 6.33 33.40 5.11
CA LEU A 607 6.20 34.68 4.42
C LEU A 607 7.28 34.80 3.34
N SER A 608 6.89 35.38 2.21
CA SER A 608 7.82 35.70 1.13
C SER A 608 8.82 36.79 1.54
N ASP A 609 9.98 36.84 0.89
CA ASP A 609 10.97 37.89 1.10
C ASP A 609 10.37 39.30 0.95
N ASN A 610 9.42 39.48 0.02
CA ASN A 610 8.78 40.77 -0.21
C ASN A 610 7.86 41.19 0.93
N GLU A 611 7.09 40.25 1.49
CA GLU A 611 6.25 40.51 2.68
C GLU A 611 7.12 40.85 3.89
N ILE A 612 8.21 40.07 4.12
CA ILE A 612 9.15 40.31 5.23
C ILE A 612 9.84 41.66 5.08
N ALA A 613 10.32 42.01 3.89
CA ALA A 613 10.97 43.28 3.62
C ALA A 613 10.00 44.46 3.82
N SER A 614 8.73 44.31 3.43
CA SER A 614 7.69 45.34 3.62
C SER A 614 7.32 45.52 5.07
N ILE A 615 7.11 44.42 5.83
CA ILE A 615 6.85 44.46 7.27
C ILE A 615 8.02 45.12 8.01
N SER A 616 9.27 44.75 7.68
CA SER A 616 10.49 45.29 8.29
C SER A 616 10.65 46.77 8.02
N LEU A 617 10.31 47.22 6.80
CA LEU A 617 10.29 48.63 6.44
C LEU A 617 9.29 49.42 7.29
N TRP A 618 8.03 48.96 7.35
CA TRP A 618 6.97 49.61 8.12
C TRP A 618 7.31 49.66 9.62
N LEU A 619 7.77 48.55 10.22
CA LEU A 619 8.20 48.48 11.62
C LEU A 619 9.37 49.42 11.92
N SER A 620 10.38 49.50 11.03
CA SER A 620 11.51 50.38 11.21
C SER A 620 11.06 51.85 11.24
N GLN A 621 10.09 52.25 10.44
CA GLN A 621 9.52 53.60 10.42
C GLN A 621 8.70 53.88 11.71
N THR A 622 7.86 52.93 12.12
CA THR A 622 7.04 53.05 13.33
C THR A 622 7.90 53.20 14.57
N ILE A 623 8.93 52.36 14.71
CA ILE A 623 9.88 52.41 15.84
C ILE A 623 10.66 53.73 15.84
N ALA A 624 11.09 54.20 14.68
CA ALA A 624 11.81 55.50 14.59
C ALA A 624 10.91 56.67 15.01
N GLN A 625 9.63 56.66 14.67
CA GLN A 625 8.66 57.69 15.07
C GLN A 625 8.36 57.63 16.57
N SER A 626 8.24 56.45 17.17
CA SER A 626 7.99 56.31 18.62
C SER A 626 9.19 56.76 19.46
N SER A 627 10.41 56.52 18.97
CA SER A 627 11.66 56.94 19.64
C SER A 627 11.88 58.47 19.62
N GLN A 628 11.12 59.22 18.80
CA GLN A 628 11.18 60.70 18.71
C GLN A 628 10.06 61.40 19.50
N LYS A 629 9.12 60.65 20.11
CA LYS A 629 8.12 61.22 21.02
C LYS A 629 8.76 61.39 22.40
N PRO A 630 8.73 62.62 23.00
CA PRO A 630 9.36 62.91 24.28
C PRO A 630 8.72 62.16 25.45
#